data_2357527438407b61bef02fd57ff6a282
#
_entry.id   2357527438407b61bef02fd57ff6a282
#
_cell.length_a   1.000
_cell.length_b   1.000
_cell.length_c   1.000
_cell.angle_alpha   90.00
_cell.angle_beta   90.00
_cell.angle_gamma   90.00
#
_symmetry.space_group_name_H-M   'P 1'
#
loop_
_entity.id
_entity.type
_entity.pdbx_description
1 polymer ?
#
loop_
_entity_poly.entity_id
_entity_poly.type
_entity_poly.pdbx_seq_one_letter_code
_entity_poly.pdbx_strand_id
1 'polypeptide(L)'
;ASGSLDSLEGWARGLTRRDVLGFFDVSLGAGGLIKGEKLLGYTSRLFLDETFADLDKPFACVATDLASGREVWLKEGRILDAVRASVALPGLLVPQLLDGCYLVDGGLVNPVPVSLCRALGADIVIAVDLGMDTIGLRSRLGDPSAQVPAWRQTMGRWLGREGEGEKVVRPSLADVVSNSIAIMQGRIARSRLAGEPADVLIAPRLGQLGLLDFHRADEAIAAGRKATEHMLPMLLAITE
;
A
#
# COMPACT_ATOMS: atom_id res chain seq x y z
N ALA A 1 -13.94 17.14 -8.65
CA ALA A 1 -12.69 16.39 -8.46
C ALA A 1 -11.77 17.01 -7.40
N SER A 2 -11.61 18.34 -7.29
CA SER A 2 -10.74 18.97 -6.26
C SER A 2 -11.27 18.77 -4.83
N GLY A 3 -12.57 18.81 -4.62
CA GLY A 3 -13.19 18.60 -3.30
C GLY A 3 -12.98 17.19 -2.73
N SER A 4 -12.66 16.22 -3.56
CA SER A 4 -12.41 14.84 -3.12
C SER A 4 -11.04 14.62 -2.49
N LEU A 5 -9.98 15.32 -2.93
CA LEU A 5 -8.63 15.20 -2.38
C LEU A 5 -8.52 15.79 -0.97
N ASP A 6 -9.08 16.97 -0.75
CA ASP A 6 -9.10 17.60 0.57
C ASP A 6 -9.92 16.76 1.56
N SER A 7 -11.03 16.18 1.11
CA SER A 7 -11.84 15.27 1.91
C SER A 7 -11.08 13.99 2.26
N LEU A 8 -10.34 13.42 1.30
CA LEU A 8 -9.50 12.25 1.51
C LEU A 8 -8.34 12.55 2.46
N GLU A 9 -7.66 13.68 2.30
CA GLU A 9 -6.60 14.13 3.20
C GLU A 9 -7.14 14.32 4.61
N GLY A 10 -8.28 15.02 4.76
CA GLY A 10 -8.94 15.24 6.04
C GLY A 10 -9.34 13.93 6.73
N TRP A 11 -9.88 12.98 5.97
CA TRP A 11 -10.18 11.65 6.48
C TRP A 11 -8.92 10.89 6.91
N ALA A 12 -7.89 10.85 6.06
CA ALA A 12 -6.65 10.14 6.37
C ALA A 12 -5.95 10.70 7.63
N ARG A 13 -5.93 12.02 7.79
CA ARG A 13 -5.40 12.70 8.99
C ARG A 13 -6.21 12.43 10.25
N GLY A 14 -7.51 12.19 10.10
CA GLY A 14 -8.42 11.87 11.20
C GLY A 14 -8.32 10.45 11.72
N LEU A 15 -7.61 9.54 11.03
CA LEU A 15 -7.51 8.14 11.41
C LEU A 15 -6.74 7.96 12.72
N THR A 16 -7.38 7.32 13.69
CA THR A 16 -6.76 6.93 14.95
C THR A 16 -6.31 5.46 14.92
N ARG A 17 -5.47 5.05 15.88
CA ARG A 17 -5.11 3.64 16.06
C ARG A 17 -6.32 2.73 16.28
N ARG A 18 -7.40 3.27 16.91
CA ARG A 18 -8.64 2.52 17.15
C ARG A 18 -9.39 2.28 15.85
N ASP A 19 -9.43 3.27 14.96
CA ASP A 19 -10.06 3.15 13.65
C ASP A 19 -9.32 2.10 12.81
N VAL A 20 -7.98 2.17 12.81
CA VAL A 20 -7.15 1.16 12.12
C VAL A 20 -7.44 -0.25 12.66
N LEU A 21 -7.50 -0.43 13.98
CA LEU A 21 -7.88 -1.71 14.58
C LEU A 21 -9.31 -2.12 14.21
N GLY A 22 -10.22 -1.15 14.07
CA GLY A 22 -11.61 -1.36 13.66
C GLY A 22 -11.76 -1.86 12.21
N PHE A 23 -10.76 -1.63 11.35
CA PHE A 23 -10.75 -2.14 9.97
C PHE A 23 -10.46 -3.64 9.89
N PHE A 24 -9.93 -4.23 10.98
CA PHE A 24 -9.61 -5.66 11.04
C PHE A 24 -10.85 -6.52 11.31
N ASP A 25 -11.63 -6.78 10.27
CA ASP A 25 -12.65 -7.82 10.30
C ASP A 25 -11.99 -9.19 10.15
N VAL A 26 -11.66 -9.82 11.28
CA VAL A 26 -10.97 -11.13 11.29
C VAL A 26 -11.86 -12.19 10.62
N SER A 27 -11.40 -12.71 9.50
CA SER A 27 -11.98 -13.89 8.84
C SER A 27 -11.05 -15.09 9.01
N LEU A 28 -11.42 -16.01 9.88
CA LEU A 28 -10.71 -17.28 10.03
C LEU A 28 -11.19 -18.23 8.90
N GLY A 29 -10.42 -18.35 7.83
CA GLY A 29 -10.63 -19.43 6.85
C GLY A 29 -10.63 -19.10 5.36
N ALA A 30 -10.54 -17.84 4.94
CA ALA A 30 -10.65 -17.47 3.51
C ALA A 30 -9.37 -16.91 2.87
N GLY A 31 -8.19 -17.38 3.27
CA GLY A 31 -6.93 -16.95 2.63
C GLY A 31 -6.40 -15.57 3.02
N GLY A 32 -7.13 -14.83 3.88
CA GLY A 32 -6.71 -13.54 4.43
C GLY A 32 -7.22 -13.35 5.86
N LEU A 33 -6.53 -12.54 6.66
CA LEU A 33 -6.92 -12.25 8.04
C LEU A 33 -8.04 -11.21 8.12
N ILE A 34 -8.24 -10.40 7.09
CA ILE A 34 -9.14 -9.26 7.07
C ILE A 34 -9.99 -9.32 5.81
N LYS A 35 -11.31 -9.25 5.96
CA LYS A 35 -12.21 -9.12 4.80
C LYS A 35 -12.08 -7.74 4.12
N GLY A 36 -11.62 -6.74 4.84
CA GLY A 36 -11.46 -5.38 4.33
C GLY A 36 -12.76 -4.64 4.07
N GLU A 37 -13.92 -5.22 4.40
CA GLU A 37 -15.23 -4.63 4.12
C GLU A 37 -15.43 -3.29 4.81
N LYS A 38 -14.92 -3.13 6.04
CA LYS A 38 -15.01 -1.86 6.78
C LYS A 38 -14.06 -0.80 6.23
N LEU A 39 -12.84 -1.19 5.86
CA LEU A 39 -11.89 -0.27 5.24
C LEU A 39 -12.46 0.24 3.90
N LEU A 40 -12.99 -0.67 3.10
CA LEU A 40 -13.61 -0.35 1.81
C LEU A 40 -15.00 0.28 1.94
N GLY A 41 -15.76 -0.04 2.98
CA GLY A 41 -17.03 0.62 3.28
C GLY A 41 -16.85 2.12 3.61
N TYR A 42 -15.69 2.53 4.09
CA TYR A 42 -15.34 3.94 4.25
C TYR A 42 -14.99 4.59 2.90
N THR A 43 -14.19 3.91 2.08
CA THR A 43 -13.85 4.39 0.73
C THR A 43 -15.05 4.31 -0.22
N SER A 44 -15.99 3.37 -0.06
CA SER A 44 -17.22 3.31 -0.86
C SER A 44 -18.12 4.53 -0.70
N ARG A 45 -18.06 5.21 0.44
CA ARG A 45 -18.75 6.51 0.62
C ARG A 45 -18.13 7.65 -0.17
N LEU A 46 -16.85 7.51 -0.54
CA LEU A 46 -16.12 8.47 -1.36
C LEU A 46 -16.22 8.14 -2.86
N PHE A 47 -16.38 6.86 -3.20
CA PHE A 47 -16.50 6.33 -4.56
C PHE A 47 -17.84 5.60 -4.70
N LEU A 48 -18.93 6.36 -4.60
CA LEU A 48 -20.31 5.91 -4.84
C LEU A 48 -20.35 5.08 -6.12
N ASP A 49 -20.77 3.86 -6.08
CA ASP A 49 -21.11 2.92 -7.18
C ASP A 49 -20.67 3.28 -8.63
N GLU A 50 -19.61 4.13 -8.76
CA GLU A 50 -19.10 4.64 -10.00
C GLU A 50 -18.38 3.54 -10.78
N THR A 51 -18.57 3.56 -12.08
CA THR A 51 -17.81 2.73 -13.03
C THR A 51 -16.66 3.53 -13.64
N PHE A 52 -15.71 2.83 -14.27
CA PHE A 52 -14.63 3.51 -14.99
C PHE A 52 -15.17 4.40 -16.12
N ALA A 53 -16.34 4.08 -16.70
CA ALA A 53 -16.97 4.87 -17.75
C ALA A 53 -17.54 6.21 -17.27
N ASP A 54 -17.78 6.34 -15.97
CA ASP A 54 -18.32 7.57 -15.35
C ASP A 54 -17.22 8.59 -15.05
N LEU A 55 -15.94 8.23 -15.25
CA LEU A 55 -14.82 9.10 -14.92
C LEU A 55 -14.47 10.07 -16.06
N ASP A 56 -14.26 11.33 -15.70
CA ASP A 56 -13.78 12.38 -16.63
C ASP A 56 -12.35 12.13 -17.15
N LYS A 57 -11.56 11.35 -16.42
CA LYS A 57 -10.16 11.06 -16.74
C LYS A 57 -9.93 9.57 -16.77
N PRO A 58 -9.10 9.05 -17.70
CA PRO A 58 -8.71 7.65 -17.71
C PRO A 58 -8.12 7.23 -16.37
N PHE A 59 -8.63 6.13 -15.83
CA PHE A 59 -8.13 5.51 -14.62
C PHE A 59 -8.03 4.00 -14.83
N ALA A 60 -7.05 3.36 -14.22
CA ALA A 60 -6.95 1.90 -14.20
C ALA A 60 -6.21 1.42 -12.96
N CYS A 61 -6.48 0.18 -12.56
CA CYS A 61 -5.76 -0.50 -11.50
C CYS A 61 -5.00 -1.71 -12.05
N VAL A 62 -3.91 -2.07 -11.39
CA VAL A 62 -3.21 -3.33 -11.62
C VAL A 62 -3.59 -4.32 -10.53
N ALA A 63 -3.88 -5.55 -10.91
CA ALA A 63 -4.03 -6.68 -10.01
C ALA A 63 -3.20 -7.86 -10.51
N THR A 64 -3.03 -8.88 -9.68
CA THR A 64 -2.34 -10.11 -10.03
C THR A 64 -3.32 -11.27 -10.04
N ASP A 65 -3.41 -12.02 -11.13
CA ASP A 65 -4.14 -13.28 -11.15
C ASP A 65 -3.40 -14.31 -10.28
N LEU A 66 -4.05 -14.74 -9.21
CA LEU A 66 -3.46 -15.64 -8.21
C LEU A 66 -3.07 -17.00 -8.78
N ALA A 67 -3.81 -17.48 -9.79
CA ALA A 67 -3.58 -18.80 -10.39
C ALA A 67 -2.42 -18.82 -11.36
N SER A 68 -2.28 -17.76 -12.19
CA SER A 68 -1.29 -17.70 -13.26
C SER A 68 -0.08 -16.80 -12.95
N GLY A 69 -0.18 -15.91 -11.95
CA GLY A 69 0.82 -14.88 -11.67
C GLY A 69 0.84 -13.77 -12.73
N ARG A 70 -0.13 -13.69 -13.62
CA ARG A 70 -0.18 -12.67 -14.67
C ARG A 70 -0.64 -11.34 -14.11
N GLU A 71 -0.10 -10.27 -14.70
CA GLU A 71 -0.57 -8.91 -14.52
C GLU A 71 -1.94 -8.73 -15.19
N VAL A 72 -2.91 -8.18 -14.45
CA VAL A 72 -4.27 -7.89 -14.93
C VAL A 72 -4.52 -6.39 -14.81
N TRP A 73 -4.90 -5.77 -15.93
CA TRP A 73 -5.27 -4.35 -15.99
C TRP A 73 -6.78 -4.20 -15.86
N LEU A 74 -7.22 -3.64 -14.75
CA LEU A 74 -8.61 -3.37 -14.44
C LEU A 74 -8.95 -1.94 -14.85
N LYS A 75 -9.70 -1.79 -15.92
CA LYS A 75 -10.08 -0.50 -16.54
C LYS A 75 -11.56 -0.43 -16.92
N GLU A 76 -12.33 -1.43 -16.56
CA GLU A 76 -13.76 -1.56 -16.84
C GLU A 76 -14.50 -2.09 -15.60
N GLY A 77 -15.81 -1.91 -15.56
CA GLY A 77 -16.65 -2.33 -14.44
C GLY A 77 -16.67 -1.31 -13.29
N ARG A 78 -16.92 -1.80 -12.08
CA ARG A 78 -17.00 -0.95 -10.88
C ARG A 78 -15.62 -0.63 -10.34
N ILE A 79 -15.36 0.66 -10.10
CA ILE A 79 -14.07 1.14 -9.58
C ILE A 79 -13.74 0.47 -8.23
N LEU A 80 -14.73 0.37 -7.34
CA LEU A 80 -14.54 -0.20 -6.02
C LEU A 80 -14.04 -1.66 -6.06
N ASP A 81 -14.56 -2.48 -6.97
CA ASP A 81 -14.17 -3.87 -7.14
C ASP A 81 -12.73 -3.98 -7.67
N ALA A 82 -12.37 -3.10 -8.61
CA ALA A 82 -11.01 -3.00 -9.14
C ALA A 82 -9.99 -2.56 -8.08
N VAL A 83 -10.31 -1.52 -7.32
CA VAL A 83 -9.46 -1.04 -6.22
C VAL A 83 -9.30 -2.14 -5.16
N ARG A 84 -10.40 -2.83 -4.81
CA ARG A 84 -10.36 -3.94 -3.86
C ARG A 84 -9.44 -5.07 -4.31
N ALA A 85 -9.47 -5.43 -5.59
CA ALA A 85 -8.57 -6.42 -6.16
C ALA A 85 -7.11 -5.94 -6.13
N SER A 86 -6.89 -4.67 -6.51
CA SER A 86 -5.56 -4.06 -6.61
C SER A 86 -4.84 -3.93 -5.27
N VAL A 87 -5.56 -3.80 -4.15
CA VAL A 87 -4.99 -3.68 -2.79
C VAL A 87 -5.08 -4.97 -1.98
N ALA A 88 -5.50 -6.09 -2.58
CA ALA A 88 -5.70 -7.36 -1.88
C ALA A 88 -4.36 -8.05 -1.54
N LEU A 89 -3.61 -7.46 -0.60
CA LEU A 89 -2.30 -7.95 -0.18
C LEU A 89 -2.42 -9.35 0.44
N PRO A 90 -1.68 -10.35 -0.08
CA PRO A 90 -1.73 -11.72 0.42
C PRO A 90 -1.39 -11.82 1.92
N GLY A 91 -2.17 -12.59 2.65
CA GLY A 91 -2.04 -12.77 4.09
C GLY A 91 -2.66 -11.63 4.92
N LEU A 92 -2.99 -10.48 4.30
CA LEU A 92 -3.65 -9.37 4.96
C LEU A 92 -5.11 -9.28 4.52
N LEU A 93 -5.38 -9.17 3.23
CA LEU A 93 -6.73 -9.06 2.67
C LEU A 93 -7.12 -10.32 1.90
N VAL A 94 -8.43 -10.58 1.87
CA VAL A 94 -8.99 -11.70 1.12
C VAL A 94 -8.89 -11.42 -0.37
N PRO A 95 -8.43 -12.39 -1.20
CA PRO A 95 -8.43 -12.26 -2.65
C PRO A 95 -9.82 -11.90 -3.19
N GLN A 96 -9.88 -11.04 -4.20
CA GLN A 96 -11.13 -10.64 -4.83
C GLN A 96 -11.43 -11.57 -6.01
N LEU A 97 -12.66 -12.13 -6.03
CA LEU A 97 -13.13 -12.87 -7.19
C LEU A 97 -13.76 -11.91 -8.20
N LEU A 98 -13.16 -11.78 -9.38
CA LEU A 98 -13.65 -10.98 -10.50
C LEU A 98 -13.56 -11.79 -11.77
N ASP A 99 -14.65 -11.85 -12.55
CA ASP A 99 -14.74 -12.57 -13.83
C ASP A 99 -14.22 -14.01 -13.78
N GLY A 100 -14.46 -14.70 -12.65
CA GLY A 100 -14.03 -16.09 -12.44
C GLY A 100 -12.56 -16.26 -12.03
N CYS A 101 -11.80 -15.18 -11.89
CA CYS A 101 -10.40 -15.19 -11.46
C CYS A 101 -10.25 -14.66 -10.04
N TYR A 102 -9.45 -15.31 -9.21
CA TYR A 102 -9.02 -14.75 -7.93
C TYR A 102 -7.87 -13.79 -8.15
N LEU A 103 -8.13 -12.52 -7.84
CA LEU A 103 -7.17 -11.43 -7.97
C LEU A 103 -6.62 -11.03 -6.60
N VAL A 104 -5.32 -10.73 -6.58
CA VAL A 104 -4.58 -10.22 -5.43
C VAL A 104 -3.80 -8.96 -5.81
N ASP A 105 -3.12 -8.34 -4.84
CA ASP A 105 -2.39 -7.08 -4.96
C ASP A 105 -1.54 -6.98 -6.24
N GLY A 106 -1.72 -5.88 -6.97
CA GLY A 106 -0.97 -5.60 -8.19
C GLY A 106 0.52 -5.36 -7.96
N GLY A 107 0.90 -4.97 -6.75
CA GLY A 107 2.30 -4.77 -6.36
C GLY A 107 3.15 -6.04 -6.42
N LEU A 108 2.53 -7.24 -6.52
CA LEU A 108 3.25 -8.50 -6.71
C LEU A 108 3.85 -8.64 -8.11
N VAL A 109 3.36 -7.88 -9.09
CA VAL A 109 3.81 -7.95 -10.49
C VAL A 109 4.23 -6.60 -11.05
N ASN A 110 3.57 -5.51 -10.64
CA ASN A 110 3.85 -4.17 -11.14
C ASN A 110 3.50 -3.09 -10.08
N PRO A 111 4.39 -2.87 -9.09
CA PRO A 111 4.12 -1.92 -8.00
C PRO A 111 4.04 -0.45 -8.44
N VAL A 112 4.72 -0.08 -9.53
CA VAL A 112 4.75 1.26 -10.11
C VAL A 112 4.45 1.15 -11.61
N PRO A 113 3.16 1.15 -11.99
CA PRO A 113 2.70 0.68 -13.31
C PRO A 113 2.85 1.75 -14.41
N VAL A 114 4.09 2.12 -14.75
CA VAL A 114 4.42 3.07 -15.83
C VAL A 114 3.88 2.57 -17.17
N SER A 115 4.06 1.28 -17.47
CA SER A 115 3.54 0.64 -18.69
C SER A 115 2.03 0.81 -18.86
N LEU A 116 1.26 0.70 -17.78
CA LEU A 116 -0.19 0.90 -17.82
C LEU A 116 -0.54 2.35 -18.17
N CYS A 117 0.14 3.33 -17.58
CA CYS A 117 -0.07 4.75 -17.92
C CYS A 117 0.21 5.02 -19.40
N ARG A 118 1.31 4.47 -19.93
CA ARG A 118 1.65 4.57 -21.36
C ARG A 118 0.58 3.91 -22.24
N ALA A 119 0.09 2.73 -21.85
CA ALA A 119 -0.97 2.03 -22.58
C ALA A 119 -2.32 2.77 -22.54
N LEU A 120 -2.56 3.62 -21.53
CA LEU A 120 -3.70 4.53 -21.47
C LEU A 120 -3.51 5.81 -22.30
N GLY A 121 -2.37 5.98 -22.97
CA GLY A 121 -2.09 7.10 -23.85
C GLY A 121 -1.37 8.28 -23.18
N ALA A 122 -0.71 8.06 -22.03
CA ALA A 122 0.06 9.11 -21.38
C ALA A 122 1.38 9.36 -22.12
N ASP A 123 1.60 10.59 -22.58
CA ASP A 123 2.88 11.05 -23.17
C ASP A 123 3.93 11.30 -22.08
N ILE A 124 3.51 11.78 -20.92
CA ILE A 124 4.35 12.07 -19.76
C ILE A 124 3.84 11.24 -18.59
N VAL A 125 4.74 10.50 -17.93
CA VAL A 125 4.43 9.69 -16.76
C VAL A 125 5.22 10.17 -15.55
N ILE A 126 4.50 10.62 -14.53
CA ILE A 126 5.03 10.92 -13.21
C ILE A 126 4.74 9.73 -12.30
N ALA A 127 5.78 9.02 -11.91
CA ALA A 127 5.66 7.87 -11.03
C ALA A 127 5.95 8.26 -9.58
N VAL A 128 5.17 7.67 -8.64
CA VAL A 128 5.43 7.77 -7.20
C VAL A 128 5.76 6.38 -6.66
N ASP A 129 7.01 6.17 -6.24
CA ASP A 129 7.45 4.91 -5.65
C ASP A 129 7.55 5.02 -4.12
N LEU A 130 6.60 4.40 -3.43
CA LEU A 130 6.54 4.38 -1.96
C LEU A 130 7.47 3.31 -1.36
N GLY A 131 7.98 2.38 -2.18
CA GLY A 131 8.78 1.23 -1.74
C GLY A 131 10.30 1.45 -1.78
N MET A 132 10.80 2.54 -2.36
CA MET A 132 12.24 2.75 -2.55
C MET A 132 13.04 2.79 -1.25
N ASP A 133 12.45 3.27 -0.17
CA ASP A 133 13.12 3.43 1.13
C ASP A 133 12.87 2.27 2.11
N THR A 134 12.31 1.15 1.64
CA THR A 134 12.06 -0.06 2.45
C THR A 134 13.35 -0.65 3.07
N ILE A 135 14.52 -0.22 2.59
CA ILE A 135 15.84 -0.53 3.18
C ILE A 135 15.99 0.08 4.58
N GLY A 136 15.26 1.13 4.91
CA GLY A 136 15.18 1.73 6.26
C GLY A 136 14.61 0.79 7.34
N LEU A 137 13.98 -0.32 6.96
CA LEU A 137 13.52 -1.37 7.87
C LEU A 137 14.67 -2.03 8.66
N ARG A 138 15.89 -1.93 8.18
CA ARG A 138 17.10 -2.32 8.93
C ARG A 138 17.21 -1.62 10.29
N SER A 139 16.70 -0.40 10.39
CA SER A 139 16.66 0.37 11.64
C SER A 139 15.69 -0.23 12.67
N ARG A 140 14.58 -0.85 12.24
CA ARG A 140 13.59 -1.40 13.18
C ARG A 140 13.92 -2.80 13.68
N LEU A 141 14.54 -3.64 12.87
CA LEU A 141 14.94 -5.00 13.26
C LEU A 141 16.30 -5.04 13.96
N GLY A 142 17.10 -3.97 13.81
CA GLY A 142 18.44 -3.86 14.39
C GLY A 142 18.57 -2.84 15.51
N ASP A 143 17.50 -2.14 15.89
CA ASP A 143 17.52 -1.17 17.00
C ASP A 143 17.07 -1.84 18.29
N PRO A 144 18.01 -2.10 19.24
CA PRO A 144 17.68 -2.67 20.56
C PRO A 144 16.77 -1.76 21.37
N SER A 145 16.65 -0.46 21.01
CA SER A 145 15.80 0.53 21.68
C SER A 145 14.38 0.61 21.07
N ALA A 146 14.08 -0.11 20.00
CA ALA A 146 12.74 -0.16 19.41
C ALA A 146 11.77 -0.71 20.48
N GLN A 147 10.98 0.20 21.06
CA GLN A 147 10.06 -0.11 22.16
C GLN A 147 9.08 -1.19 21.71
N VAL A 148 9.15 -2.34 22.36
CA VAL A 148 8.17 -3.41 22.22
C VAL A 148 6.80 -2.81 22.52
N PRO A 149 5.81 -2.90 21.63
CA PRO A 149 4.48 -2.35 21.88
C PRO A 149 3.94 -2.79 23.24
N ALA A 150 3.35 -1.86 24.00
CA ALA A 150 2.92 -2.10 25.39
C ALA A 150 2.00 -3.33 25.55
N TRP A 151 1.18 -3.65 24.55
CA TRP A 151 0.34 -4.85 24.56
C TRP A 151 1.15 -6.16 24.54
N ARG A 152 2.32 -6.20 23.86
CA ARG A 152 3.23 -7.37 23.89
C ARG A 152 3.91 -7.54 25.23
N GLN A 153 4.21 -6.43 25.92
CA GLN A 153 4.78 -6.49 27.28
C GLN A 153 3.75 -7.04 28.27
N THR A 154 2.47 -6.65 28.14
CA THR A 154 1.38 -7.10 28.99
C THR A 154 1.07 -8.58 28.76
N MET A 155 1.08 -9.06 27.51
CA MET A 155 0.81 -10.46 27.17
C MET A 155 1.97 -11.37 27.56
N GLY A 156 3.22 -10.90 27.50
CA GLY A 156 4.40 -11.62 27.98
C GLY A 156 4.38 -11.86 29.50
N ARG A 157 3.92 -10.86 30.27
CA ARG A 157 3.69 -10.96 31.72
C ARG A 157 2.61 -11.98 32.07
N TRP A 158 1.53 -12.02 31.30
CA TRP A 158 0.40 -12.93 31.54
C TRP A 158 0.74 -14.40 31.23
N LEU A 159 1.72 -14.63 30.33
CA LEU A 159 2.19 -15.96 29.94
C LEU A 159 3.40 -16.46 30.75
N GLY A 160 3.77 -15.75 31.82
CA GLY A 160 4.81 -16.22 32.79
C GLY A 160 6.22 -16.36 32.17
N ARG A 161 6.52 -15.64 31.08
CA ARG A 161 7.85 -15.63 30.47
C ARG A 161 8.71 -14.48 31.03
N GLU A 162 9.03 -14.53 32.30
CA GLU A 162 10.09 -13.71 32.89
C GLU A 162 11.42 -14.45 32.75
N GLY A 163 12.21 -14.06 31.75
CA GLY A 163 13.57 -14.53 31.54
C GLY A 163 14.45 -13.31 31.29
N GLU A 164 15.31 -12.97 32.25
CA GLU A 164 16.42 -12.04 32.12
C GLU A 164 17.41 -12.59 31.07
N GLY A 165 17.41 -12.00 29.91
CA GLY A 165 18.34 -12.22 28.82
C GLY A 165 18.15 -11.12 27.83
N GLU A 166 19.19 -10.63 27.23
CA GLU A 166 19.20 -9.62 26.15
C GLU A 166 18.06 -9.94 25.17
N LYS A 167 16.96 -9.17 25.21
CA LYS A 167 15.73 -9.47 24.47
C LYS A 167 15.97 -9.19 22.99
N VAL A 168 16.54 -10.17 22.30
CA VAL A 168 16.50 -10.18 20.82
C VAL A 168 15.04 -10.18 20.43
N VAL A 169 14.54 -9.04 19.95
CA VAL A 169 13.17 -8.89 19.44
C VAL A 169 13.06 -9.76 18.19
N ARG A 170 12.50 -10.95 18.33
CA ARG A 170 12.26 -11.82 17.19
C ARG A 170 11.06 -11.29 16.40
N PRO A 171 11.18 -11.09 15.07
CA PRO A 171 10.05 -10.66 14.25
C PRO A 171 8.94 -11.71 14.31
N SER A 172 7.69 -11.26 14.33
CA SER A 172 6.54 -12.17 14.21
C SER A 172 6.45 -12.74 12.79
N LEU A 173 5.71 -13.84 12.60
CA LEU A 173 5.48 -14.40 11.27
C LEU A 173 4.86 -13.36 10.33
N ALA A 174 3.91 -12.56 10.83
CA ALA A 174 3.29 -11.48 10.07
C ALA A 174 4.32 -10.41 9.65
N ASP A 175 5.25 -10.04 10.55
CA ASP A 175 6.33 -9.11 10.23
C ASP A 175 7.25 -9.68 9.14
N VAL A 176 7.60 -10.97 9.24
CA VAL A 176 8.45 -11.64 8.25
C VAL A 176 7.78 -11.67 6.88
N VAL A 177 6.51 -12.07 6.81
CA VAL A 177 5.75 -12.15 5.55
C VAL A 177 5.60 -10.77 4.93
N SER A 178 5.12 -9.78 5.69
CA SER A 178 4.92 -8.41 5.19
C SER A 178 6.22 -7.80 4.68
N ASN A 179 7.32 -7.99 5.42
CA ASN A 179 8.61 -7.46 5.01
C ASN A 179 9.18 -8.18 3.79
N SER A 180 8.95 -9.50 3.68
CA SER A 180 9.36 -10.26 2.50
C SER A 180 8.62 -9.78 1.25
N ILE A 181 7.31 -9.54 1.34
CA ILE A 181 6.51 -8.97 0.26
C ILE A 181 7.05 -7.57 -0.11
N ALA A 182 7.26 -6.69 0.86
CA ALA A 182 7.79 -5.36 0.61
C ALA A 182 9.17 -5.38 -0.07
N ILE A 183 10.06 -6.30 0.33
CA ILE A 183 11.37 -6.49 -0.32
C ILE A 183 11.19 -6.95 -1.78
N MET A 184 10.30 -7.90 -2.03
CA MET A 184 10.02 -8.39 -3.38
C MET A 184 9.41 -7.28 -4.26
N GLN A 185 8.40 -6.57 -3.77
CA GLN A 185 7.79 -5.44 -4.47
C GLN A 185 8.83 -4.36 -4.82
N GLY A 186 9.69 -3.98 -3.88
CA GLY A 186 10.75 -3.00 -4.13
C GLY A 186 11.81 -3.48 -5.14
N ARG A 187 12.05 -4.80 -5.25
CA ARG A 187 12.92 -5.35 -6.31
C ARG A 187 12.23 -5.36 -7.66
N ILE A 188 10.95 -5.74 -7.70
CA ILE A 188 10.13 -5.73 -8.92
C ILE A 188 10.00 -4.30 -9.43
N ALA A 189 9.68 -3.31 -8.58
CA ALA A 189 9.60 -1.90 -8.96
C ALA A 189 10.90 -1.42 -9.64
N ARG A 190 12.06 -1.68 -9.02
CA ARG A 190 13.35 -1.28 -9.60
C ARG A 190 13.65 -1.98 -10.94
N SER A 191 13.32 -3.26 -11.05
CA SER A 191 13.50 -4.01 -12.30
C SER A 191 12.61 -3.48 -13.42
N ARG A 192 11.34 -3.19 -13.10
CA ARG A 192 10.37 -2.63 -14.04
C ARG A 192 10.78 -1.22 -14.48
N LEU A 193 11.10 -0.33 -13.54
CA LEU A 193 11.52 1.04 -13.82
C LEU A 193 12.84 1.12 -14.62
N ALA A 194 13.69 0.10 -14.55
CA ALA A 194 14.89 0.03 -15.37
C ALA A 194 14.58 -0.26 -16.85
N GLY A 195 13.51 -1.03 -17.12
CA GLY A 195 13.06 -1.34 -18.49
C GLY A 195 12.04 -0.35 -19.04
N GLU A 196 11.21 0.21 -18.16
CA GLU A 196 10.09 1.11 -18.47
C GLU A 196 10.18 2.34 -17.56
N PRO A 197 11.12 3.29 -17.81
CA PRO A 197 11.32 4.43 -16.94
C PRO A 197 10.15 5.41 -17.02
N ALA A 198 9.83 6.03 -15.88
CA ALA A 198 8.99 7.21 -15.83
C ALA A 198 9.78 8.45 -16.22
N ASP A 199 9.11 9.49 -16.72
CA ASP A 199 9.74 10.78 -17.03
C ASP A 199 10.18 11.50 -15.76
N VAL A 200 9.37 11.39 -14.69
CA VAL A 200 9.72 11.85 -13.36
C VAL A 200 9.40 10.77 -12.33
N LEU A 201 10.36 10.49 -11.46
CA LEU A 201 10.19 9.56 -10.34
C LEU A 201 10.25 10.32 -9.02
N ILE A 202 9.16 10.28 -8.26
CA ILE A 202 9.04 10.84 -6.91
C ILE A 202 9.15 9.69 -5.90
N ALA A 203 10.14 9.74 -5.02
CA ALA A 203 10.38 8.69 -4.03
C ALA A 203 10.37 9.26 -2.59
N PRO A 204 9.21 9.32 -1.92
CA PRO A 204 9.11 9.77 -0.55
C PRO A 204 9.87 8.84 0.40
N ARG A 205 10.52 9.39 1.42
CA ARG A 205 11.20 8.60 2.46
C ARG A 205 10.22 8.15 3.53
N LEU A 206 9.74 6.91 3.40
CA LEU A 206 8.70 6.31 4.27
C LEU A 206 9.22 5.12 5.10
N GLY A 207 10.51 4.84 5.11
CA GLY A 207 11.12 3.68 5.78
C GLY A 207 10.82 3.56 7.28
N GLN A 208 10.36 4.64 7.92
CA GLN A 208 9.91 4.65 9.31
C GLN A 208 8.42 4.29 9.49
N LEU A 209 7.64 4.19 8.41
CA LEU A 209 6.22 3.85 8.44
C LEU A 209 6.04 2.37 8.15
N GLY A 210 5.23 1.70 8.98
CA GLY A 210 4.82 0.32 8.72
C GLY A 210 3.59 0.27 7.83
N LEU A 211 3.34 -0.88 7.23
CA LEU A 211 2.21 -1.12 6.33
C LEU A 211 0.84 -0.76 6.95
N LEU A 212 0.69 -0.88 8.27
CA LEU A 212 -0.56 -0.63 8.99
C LEU A 212 -0.55 0.68 9.79
N ASP A 213 0.44 1.54 9.58
CA ASP A 213 0.56 2.80 10.29
C ASP A 213 -0.33 3.91 9.67
N PHE A 214 -1.54 3.58 9.22
CA PHE A 214 -2.50 4.54 8.62
C PHE A 214 -2.77 5.75 9.53
N HIS A 215 -2.67 5.59 10.86
CA HIS A 215 -2.80 6.67 11.83
C HIS A 215 -1.66 7.69 11.81
N ARG A 216 -0.60 7.45 11.01
CA ARG A 216 0.54 8.35 10.79
C ARG A 216 0.48 9.01 9.40
N ALA A 217 -0.72 9.23 8.88
CA ALA A 217 -0.94 9.83 7.58
C ALA A 217 -0.28 11.23 7.45
N ASP A 218 -0.25 12.01 8.52
CA ASP A 218 0.44 13.31 8.53
C ASP A 218 1.91 13.22 8.12
N GLU A 219 2.63 12.23 8.66
CA GLU A 219 4.03 12.02 8.35
C GLU A 219 4.22 11.57 6.90
N ALA A 220 3.34 10.68 6.42
CA ALA A 220 3.37 10.21 5.04
C ALA A 220 3.11 11.34 4.04
N ILE A 221 2.08 12.16 4.31
CA ILE A 221 1.72 13.31 3.47
C ILE A 221 2.85 14.34 3.46
N ALA A 222 3.44 14.65 4.62
CA ALA A 222 4.57 15.58 4.70
C ALA A 222 5.79 15.08 3.92
N ALA A 223 6.10 13.78 4.00
CA ALA A 223 7.18 13.17 3.22
C ALA A 223 6.91 13.22 1.72
N GLY A 224 5.66 12.97 1.30
CA GLY A 224 5.23 13.09 -0.10
C GLY A 224 5.38 14.50 -0.63
N ARG A 225 4.87 15.50 0.10
CA ARG A 225 5.00 16.93 -0.26
C ARG A 225 6.48 17.32 -0.43
N LYS A 226 7.33 16.98 0.54
CA LYS A 226 8.75 17.26 0.51
C LYS A 226 9.45 16.62 -0.71
N ALA A 227 9.12 15.37 -1.02
CA ALA A 227 9.68 14.68 -2.18
C ALA A 227 9.24 15.34 -3.49
N THR A 228 7.98 15.76 -3.60
CA THR A 228 7.44 16.47 -4.77
C THR A 228 8.09 17.84 -4.93
N GLU A 229 8.26 18.62 -3.85
CA GLU A 229 8.95 19.92 -3.87
C GLU A 229 10.39 19.80 -4.41
N HIS A 230 11.10 18.75 -4.05
CA HIS A 230 12.45 18.49 -4.58
C HIS A 230 12.45 18.24 -6.10
N MET A 231 11.39 17.64 -6.62
CA MET A 231 11.26 17.34 -8.05
C MET A 231 10.56 18.45 -8.84
N LEU A 232 10.11 19.53 -8.18
CA LEU A 232 9.36 20.61 -8.80
C LEU A 232 10.04 21.24 -10.02
N PRO A 233 11.37 21.53 -9.99
CA PRO A 233 12.05 22.09 -11.19
C PRO A 233 11.94 21.16 -12.41
N MET A 234 12.04 19.84 -12.19
CA MET A 234 11.93 18.86 -13.26
C MET A 234 10.49 18.71 -13.74
N LEU A 235 9.53 18.75 -12.82
CA LEU A 235 8.11 18.71 -13.15
C LEU A 235 7.70 19.91 -14.02
N LEU A 236 8.18 21.11 -13.71
CA LEU A 236 7.91 22.30 -14.49
C LEU A 236 8.53 22.21 -15.89
N ALA A 237 9.77 21.73 -15.99
CA ALA A 237 10.48 21.63 -17.27
C ALA A 237 9.86 20.65 -18.27
N ILE A 238 9.12 19.62 -17.80
CA ILE A 238 8.45 18.66 -18.70
C ILE A 238 7.01 19.10 -19.07
N THR A 239 6.46 20.14 -18.45
CA THR A 239 5.11 20.67 -18.71
C THR A 239 5.12 21.95 -19.54
N GLU A 240 6.30 22.54 -19.81
CA GLU A 240 6.52 23.64 -20.76
C GLU A 240 6.70 23.09 -22.19
#